data_4104807672dfd21f862e511a65b44db0
#
_entry.id   4104807672dfd21f862e511a65b44db0
#
_cell.length_a   1.000
_cell.length_b   1.000
_cell.length_c   1.000
_cell.angle_alpha   90.00
_cell.angle_beta   90.00
_cell.angle_gamma   90.00
#
_symmetry.space_group_name_H-M   'P 1'
#
loop_
_entity.id
_entity.type
_entity.pdbx_description
1 polymer ?
#
loop_
_entity_poly.entity_id
_entity_poly.type
_entity_poly.pdbx_seq_one_letter_code
_entity_poly.pdbx_strand_id
1 'polypeptide(L)'
;KALNMLFALRTIQERTGKDLGATFLSGTTISNSLTELYLLFKYLRPKELERQNINCFDAWAAIFAKKTTDFEFSVTNQVIQKERFRYFIKVPELAAFYNEITDYRTAADVGVDRPEKNEILHNIPPTPVQEEFIKKLMEFAQTGDATVLGRLPLSETEEKAKMLIATDYARKMALDMRMIDPDKYDDHPDNKASHCAAKIAEYYKKYDAQKGTQFVFSDLGTYQPGKWSVYSEIKRKLIEDYGIPANEIRFIQECKNEKSRKAVIDAMNEGKVRVLFGSTSMLGTGVNAQKRAIALHHLDTPWRPSDLQQRDG
;
A
#
# COMPACT_ATOMS: atom_id res chain seq x y z
N LYS A 1 6.77 14.96 -15.82
CA LYS A 1 8.07 14.77 -15.12
C LYS A 1 8.87 13.62 -15.75
N ALA A 2 8.34 12.40 -15.87
CA ALA A 2 9.04 11.24 -16.43
C ALA A 2 9.56 11.48 -17.86
N LEU A 3 8.74 12.08 -18.73
CA LEU A 3 9.15 12.39 -20.11
C LEU A 3 10.31 13.40 -20.17
N ASN A 4 10.30 14.42 -19.31
CA ASN A 4 11.40 15.39 -19.24
C ASN A 4 12.72 14.73 -18.80
N MET A 5 12.64 13.79 -17.86
CA MET A 5 13.79 13.00 -17.44
C MET A 5 14.32 12.12 -18.58
N LEU A 6 13.44 11.50 -19.35
CA LEU A 6 13.83 10.71 -20.51
C LEU A 6 14.57 11.55 -21.54
N PHE A 7 14.07 12.74 -21.88
CA PHE A 7 14.74 13.66 -22.81
C PHE A 7 16.10 14.12 -22.30
N ALA A 8 16.21 14.48 -21.01
CA ALA A 8 17.49 14.85 -20.43
C ALA A 8 18.52 13.71 -20.51
N LEU A 9 18.11 12.47 -20.19
CA LEU A 9 18.97 11.31 -20.31
C LEU A 9 19.38 11.03 -21.75
N ARG A 10 18.45 11.10 -22.70
CA ARG A 10 18.77 10.94 -24.14
C ARG A 10 19.80 11.95 -24.60
N THR A 11 19.68 13.20 -24.21
CA THR A 11 20.65 14.24 -24.55
C THR A 11 22.06 13.90 -24.03
N ILE A 12 22.17 13.39 -22.81
CA ILE A 12 23.46 12.96 -22.23
C ILE A 12 24.00 11.74 -22.99
N GLN A 13 23.18 10.75 -23.25
CA GLN A 13 23.55 9.51 -23.95
C GLN A 13 23.98 9.78 -25.40
N GLU A 14 23.31 10.69 -26.09
CA GLU A 14 23.70 11.12 -27.44
C GLU A 14 25.06 11.84 -27.42
N ARG A 15 25.27 12.77 -26.50
CA ARG A 15 26.53 13.53 -26.37
C ARG A 15 27.72 12.64 -26.00
N THR A 16 27.51 11.67 -25.13
CA THR A 16 28.59 10.76 -24.66
C THR A 16 28.82 9.57 -25.57
N GLY A 17 27.88 9.27 -26.44
CA GLY A 17 27.91 8.06 -27.26
C GLY A 17 27.70 6.76 -26.47
N LYS A 18 27.33 6.83 -25.19
CA LYS A 18 27.19 5.69 -24.27
C LYS A 18 25.80 5.67 -23.63
N ASP A 19 25.38 4.50 -23.11
CA ASP A 19 24.15 4.32 -22.33
C ASP A 19 24.27 4.82 -20.87
N LEU A 20 25.21 5.71 -20.60
CA LEU A 20 25.45 6.29 -19.28
C LEU A 20 24.69 7.62 -19.12
N GLY A 21 24.40 8.01 -17.90
CA GLY A 21 23.79 9.32 -17.61
C GLY A 21 22.91 9.37 -16.38
N ALA A 22 22.52 8.22 -15.82
CA ALA A 22 21.76 8.17 -14.57
C ALA A 22 22.05 6.89 -13.77
N THR A 23 21.88 7.03 -12.47
CA THR A 23 21.81 5.90 -11.53
C THR A 23 20.46 5.93 -10.86
N PHE A 24 19.72 4.83 -10.91
CA PHE A 24 18.44 4.67 -10.24
C PHE A 24 18.63 3.85 -8.97
N LEU A 25 18.07 4.32 -7.87
CA LEU A 25 18.06 3.62 -6.59
C LEU A 25 16.63 3.19 -6.28
N SER A 26 16.41 1.90 -6.04
CA SER A 26 15.10 1.36 -5.72
C SER A 26 15.24 0.09 -4.89
N GLY A 27 14.40 -0.05 -3.87
CA GLY A 27 14.24 -1.32 -3.15
C GLY A 27 13.33 -2.32 -3.89
N THR A 28 12.61 -1.87 -4.94
CA THR A 28 11.67 -2.71 -5.71
C THR A 28 11.75 -2.31 -7.18
N THR A 29 12.30 -3.16 -8.01
CA THR A 29 12.50 -2.87 -9.44
C THR A 29 11.21 -3.02 -10.25
N ILE A 30 10.38 -4.00 -9.91
CA ILE A 30 9.11 -4.30 -10.56
C ILE A 30 8.02 -4.34 -9.50
N SER A 31 7.02 -3.50 -9.61
CA SER A 31 5.94 -3.41 -8.62
C SER A 31 4.56 -3.81 -9.15
N ASN A 32 4.26 -3.56 -10.41
CA ASN A 32 2.93 -3.78 -10.99
C ASN A 32 2.90 -4.69 -12.22
N SER A 33 3.87 -4.55 -13.10
CA SER A 33 3.81 -5.17 -14.41
C SER A 33 5.19 -5.47 -14.96
N LEU A 34 5.29 -6.52 -15.75
CA LEU A 34 6.50 -6.87 -16.51
C LEU A 34 6.98 -5.75 -17.44
N THR A 35 6.07 -4.87 -17.85
CA THR A 35 6.39 -3.69 -18.67
C THR A 35 7.32 -2.71 -17.99
N GLU A 36 7.34 -2.69 -16.66
CA GLU A 36 8.21 -1.79 -15.88
C GLU A 36 9.69 -2.10 -16.13
N LEU A 37 10.04 -3.36 -16.31
CA LEU A 37 11.42 -3.76 -16.62
C LEU A 37 11.84 -3.25 -18.01
N TYR A 38 10.98 -3.34 -19.01
CA TYR A 38 11.25 -2.75 -20.32
C TYR A 38 11.47 -1.24 -20.23
N LEU A 39 10.63 -0.54 -19.44
CA LEU A 39 10.79 0.91 -19.25
C LEU A 39 12.13 1.24 -18.59
N LEU A 40 12.59 0.46 -17.63
CA LEU A 40 13.91 0.62 -17.02
C LEU A 40 15.01 0.54 -18.07
N PHE A 41 14.99 -0.49 -18.93
CA PHE A 41 15.96 -0.62 -20.02
C PHE A 41 15.87 0.51 -21.03
N LYS A 42 14.67 1.01 -21.30
CA LYS A 42 14.47 2.17 -22.18
C LYS A 42 15.16 3.42 -21.67
N TYR A 43 15.28 3.60 -20.37
CA TYR A 43 16.05 4.71 -19.77
C TYR A 43 17.55 4.42 -19.75
N LEU A 44 17.95 3.23 -19.37
CA LEU A 44 19.35 2.91 -19.02
C LEU A 44 20.13 2.21 -20.13
N ARG A 45 19.46 1.58 -21.10
CA ARG A 45 20.09 0.76 -22.16
C ARG A 45 19.50 1.00 -23.56
N PRO A 46 19.23 2.26 -23.96
CA PRO A 46 18.59 2.51 -25.25
C PRO A 46 19.38 2.01 -26.46
N LYS A 47 20.71 2.20 -26.46
CA LYS A 47 21.56 1.77 -27.57
C LYS A 47 21.66 0.26 -27.67
N GLU A 48 21.70 -0.42 -26.54
CA GLU A 48 21.69 -1.88 -26.48
C GLU A 48 20.37 -2.45 -26.98
N LEU A 49 19.24 -1.85 -26.61
CA LEU A 49 17.92 -2.22 -27.16
C LEU A 49 17.86 -2.04 -28.67
N GLU A 50 18.45 -0.97 -29.20
CA GLU A 50 18.54 -0.73 -30.64
C GLU A 50 19.45 -1.76 -31.33
N ARG A 51 20.60 -2.05 -30.74
CA ARG A 51 21.55 -3.05 -31.27
C ARG A 51 20.89 -4.43 -31.41
N GLN A 52 20.01 -4.78 -30.48
CA GLN A 52 19.29 -6.05 -30.48
C GLN A 52 17.96 -6.00 -31.27
N ASN A 53 17.58 -4.87 -31.88
CA ASN A 53 16.32 -4.64 -32.53
C ASN A 53 15.07 -4.86 -31.66
N ILE A 54 15.18 -4.52 -30.34
CA ILE A 54 14.11 -4.64 -29.35
C ILE A 54 13.82 -3.31 -28.64
N ASN A 55 13.99 -2.21 -29.36
CA ASN A 55 13.80 -0.84 -28.86
C ASN A 55 12.33 -0.42 -28.73
N CYS A 56 11.38 -1.19 -29.22
CA CYS A 56 9.95 -1.02 -28.94
C CYS A 56 9.44 -2.12 -28.00
N PHE A 57 8.38 -1.81 -27.26
CA PHE A 57 7.81 -2.73 -26.28
C PHE A 57 7.38 -4.06 -26.90
N ASP A 58 6.73 -4.01 -28.05
CA ASP A 58 6.19 -5.22 -28.69
C ASP A 58 7.30 -6.19 -29.10
N ALA A 59 8.41 -5.69 -29.66
CA ALA A 59 9.56 -6.50 -30.01
C ALA A 59 10.24 -7.10 -28.78
N TRP A 60 10.41 -6.32 -27.72
CA TRP A 60 10.96 -6.79 -26.46
C TRP A 60 10.04 -7.84 -25.80
N ALA A 61 8.74 -7.58 -25.77
CA ALA A 61 7.77 -8.48 -25.18
C ALA A 61 7.64 -9.81 -25.95
N ALA A 62 7.77 -9.78 -27.25
CA ALA A 62 7.76 -10.99 -28.07
C ALA A 62 8.93 -11.97 -27.70
N ILE A 63 10.04 -11.43 -27.18
CA ILE A 63 11.20 -12.23 -26.80
C ILE A 63 11.14 -12.64 -25.33
N PHE A 64 10.75 -11.72 -24.42
CA PHE A 64 10.92 -11.90 -22.98
C PHE A 64 9.64 -12.05 -22.19
N ALA A 65 8.48 -11.83 -22.79
CA ALA A 65 7.21 -11.90 -22.08
C ALA A 65 6.26 -12.93 -22.71
N LYS A 66 5.59 -13.69 -21.84
CA LYS A 66 4.55 -14.63 -22.25
C LYS A 66 3.20 -14.11 -21.85
N LYS A 67 2.31 -14.03 -22.83
CA LYS A 67 0.88 -13.81 -22.59
C LYS A 67 0.23 -15.11 -22.14
N THR A 68 -0.66 -14.99 -21.18
CA THR A 68 -1.60 -16.05 -20.79
C THR A 68 -3.01 -15.52 -20.91
N THR A 69 -3.90 -16.42 -21.23
CA THR A 69 -5.32 -16.13 -21.30
C THR A 69 -5.97 -16.68 -20.05
N ASP A 70 -6.57 -15.79 -19.27
CA ASP A 70 -7.28 -16.14 -18.06
C ASP A 70 -8.71 -15.65 -18.12
N PHE A 71 -9.59 -16.38 -17.40
CA PHE A 71 -10.96 -15.92 -17.21
C PHE A 71 -11.00 -14.97 -16.01
N GLU A 72 -11.51 -13.77 -16.22
CA GLU A 72 -11.72 -12.78 -15.18
C GLU A 72 -13.19 -12.36 -15.18
N PHE A 73 -13.68 -11.97 -14.01
CA PHE A 73 -14.99 -11.32 -13.96
C PHE A 73 -14.86 -9.87 -14.43
N SER A 74 -15.67 -9.50 -15.40
CA SER A 74 -15.79 -8.09 -15.81
C SER A 74 -16.45 -7.28 -14.69
N VAL A 75 -16.36 -5.97 -14.77
CA VAL A 75 -17.09 -5.05 -13.88
C VAL A 75 -18.62 -5.20 -14.00
N THR A 76 -19.11 -5.87 -15.03
CA THR A 76 -20.52 -6.23 -15.23
C THR A 76 -20.84 -7.65 -14.76
N ASN A 77 -19.96 -8.28 -14.00
CA ASN A 77 -20.07 -9.63 -13.48
C ASN A 77 -20.21 -10.74 -14.54
N GLN A 78 -19.70 -10.48 -15.75
CA GLN A 78 -19.61 -11.49 -16.81
C GLN A 78 -18.23 -12.11 -16.79
N VAL A 79 -18.16 -13.40 -17.06
CA VAL A 79 -16.87 -14.08 -17.29
C VAL A 79 -16.33 -13.63 -18.62
N ILE A 80 -15.21 -12.92 -18.60
CA ILE A 80 -14.51 -12.47 -19.79
C ILE A 80 -13.15 -13.12 -19.87
N GLN A 81 -12.72 -13.38 -21.08
CA GLN A 81 -11.38 -13.87 -21.36
C GLN A 81 -10.45 -12.67 -21.60
N LYS A 82 -9.36 -12.59 -20.84
CA LYS A 82 -8.35 -11.54 -21.00
C LYS A 82 -6.97 -12.12 -21.18
N GLU A 83 -6.28 -11.62 -22.20
CA GLU A 83 -4.86 -11.85 -22.37
C GLU A 83 -4.04 -10.83 -21.58
N ARG A 84 -3.10 -11.33 -20.80
CA ARG A 84 -2.15 -10.49 -20.04
C ARG A 84 -0.74 -11.07 -20.10
N PHE A 85 0.26 -10.19 -20.13
CA PHE A 85 1.63 -10.60 -19.87
C PHE A 85 1.78 -10.96 -18.38
N ARG A 86 2.01 -12.24 -18.08
CA ARG A 86 2.12 -12.72 -16.69
C ARG A 86 3.47 -13.29 -16.35
N TYR A 87 4.20 -13.76 -17.33
CA TYR A 87 5.46 -14.45 -17.11
C TYR A 87 6.56 -13.91 -17.99
N PHE A 88 7.77 -13.89 -17.44
CA PHE A 88 8.97 -13.77 -18.24
C PHE A 88 9.32 -15.12 -18.85
N ILE A 89 9.82 -15.09 -20.09
CA ILE A 89 10.50 -16.20 -20.76
C ILE A 89 11.94 -15.80 -21.01
N LYS A 90 12.79 -16.77 -21.31
CA LYS A 90 14.25 -16.55 -21.45
C LYS A 90 14.86 -15.82 -20.25
N VAL A 91 14.47 -16.28 -19.07
CA VAL A 91 14.86 -15.64 -17.81
C VAL A 91 16.37 -15.55 -17.64
N PRO A 92 17.20 -16.58 -18.01
CA PRO A 92 18.66 -16.45 -17.90
C PRO A 92 19.23 -15.30 -18.74
N GLU A 93 18.76 -15.14 -19.98
CA GLU A 93 19.21 -14.08 -20.88
C GLU A 93 18.77 -12.71 -20.40
N LEU A 94 17.53 -12.61 -19.91
CA LEU A 94 17.00 -11.38 -19.33
C LEU A 94 17.74 -11.00 -18.05
N ALA A 95 18.05 -11.97 -17.20
CA ALA A 95 18.83 -11.77 -15.98
C ALA A 95 20.26 -11.32 -16.30
N ALA A 96 20.91 -11.92 -17.31
CA ALA A 96 22.22 -11.49 -17.75
C ALA A 96 22.21 -10.03 -18.23
N PHE A 97 21.21 -9.66 -19.04
CA PHE A 97 21.03 -8.29 -19.52
C PHE A 97 20.78 -7.29 -18.40
N TYR A 98 19.99 -7.69 -17.40
CA TYR A 98 19.71 -6.89 -16.21
C TYR A 98 20.96 -6.74 -15.31
N ASN A 99 21.70 -7.80 -15.10
CA ASN A 99 22.88 -7.81 -14.23
C ASN A 99 24.04 -6.95 -14.77
N GLU A 100 24.10 -6.70 -16.07
CA GLU A 100 25.10 -5.80 -16.67
C GLU A 100 25.01 -4.35 -16.15
N ILE A 101 23.81 -3.92 -15.70
CA ILE A 101 23.54 -2.54 -15.27
C ILE A 101 23.10 -2.43 -13.82
N THR A 102 23.01 -3.56 -13.11
CA THR A 102 22.41 -3.59 -11.76
C THR A 102 23.42 -4.11 -10.76
N ASP A 103 23.64 -3.33 -9.70
CA ASP A 103 24.25 -3.83 -8.47
C ASP A 103 23.12 -4.17 -7.49
N TYR A 104 22.76 -5.45 -7.43
CA TYR A 104 21.69 -5.94 -6.55
C TYR A 104 22.29 -6.45 -5.25
N ARG A 105 21.81 -5.88 -4.13
CA ARG A 105 22.25 -6.26 -2.79
C ARG A 105 21.03 -6.53 -1.90
N THR A 106 21.08 -7.64 -1.22
CA THR A 106 20.10 -7.95 -0.17
C THR A 106 20.58 -7.40 1.18
N ALA A 107 19.68 -7.34 2.16
CA ALA A 107 20.07 -6.96 3.52
C ALA A 107 21.13 -7.90 4.11
N ALA A 108 21.09 -9.18 3.76
CA ALA A 108 22.11 -10.17 4.16
C ALA A 108 23.48 -9.88 3.54
N ASP A 109 23.52 -9.46 2.26
CA ASP A 109 24.77 -9.14 1.56
C ASP A 109 25.51 -7.95 2.17
N VAL A 110 24.77 -6.99 2.71
CA VAL A 110 25.34 -5.75 3.30
C VAL A 110 25.42 -5.81 4.82
N GLY A 111 25.01 -6.90 5.45
CA GLY A 111 25.09 -7.10 6.90
C GLY A 111 24.21 -6.13 7.70
N VAL A 112 23.08 -5.71 7.14
CA VAL A 112 22.12 -4.88 7.87
C VAL A 112 21.46 -5.73 8.95
N ASP A 113 21.67 -5.34 10.21
CA ASP A 113 21.00 -5.94 11.34
C ASP A 113 19.52 -5.52 11.34
N ARG A 114 18.63 -6.52 11.26
CA ARG A 114 17.19 -6.32 11.29
C ARG A 114 16.59 -6.98 12.52
N PRO A 115 15.61 -6.35 13.17
CA PRO A 115 14.89 -6.98 14.26
C PRO A 115 14.16 -8.24 13.78
N GLU A 116 14.05 -9.22 14.65
CA GLU A 116 13.25 -10.41 14.39
C GLU A 116 11.77 -10.01 14.27
N LYS A 117 11.12 -10.47 13.18
CA LYS A 117 9.72 -10.23 12.90
C LYS A 117 8.89 -11.40 13.43
N ASN A 118 7.97 -11.11 14.35
CA ASN A 118 6.96 -12.04 14.81
C ASN A 118 5.59 -11.63 14.25
N GLU A 119 5.07 -12.36 13.29
CA GLU A 119 3.75 -12.10 12.69
C GLU A 119 2.64 -12.72 13.53
N ILE A 120 1.69 -11.89 13.95
CA ILE A 120 0.51 -12.31 14.69
C ILE A 120 -0.73 -11.96 13.89
N LEU A 121 -1.43 -13.00 13.40
CA LEU A 121 -2.69 -12.83 12.70
C LEU A 121 -3.85 -12.78 13.70
N HIS A 122 -4.50 -11.63 13.80
CA HIS A 122 -5.73 -11.45 14.57
C HIS A 122 -6.94 -11.71 13.68
N ASN A 123 -7.57 -12.88 13.82
CA ASN A 123 -8.81 -13.19 13.14
C ASN A 123 -9.99 -12.62 13.94
N ILE A 124 -10.59 -11.55 13.42
CA ILE A 124 -11.72 -10.86 14.03
C ILE A 124 -12.97 -11.23 13.26
N PRO A 125 -13.92 -12.00 13.85
CA PRO A 125 -15.18 -12.34 13.19
C PRO A 125 -15.98 -11.08 12.83
N PRO A 126 -16.81 -11.13 11.78
CA PRO A 126 -17.69 -10.02 11.46
C PRO A 126 -18.73 -9.81 12.59
N THR A 127 -19.05 -8.56 12.85
CA THR A 127 -20.17 -8.22 13.75
C THR A 127 -21.51 -8.54 13.08
N PRO A 128 -22.61 -8.69 13.85
CA PRO A 128 -23.93 -8.96 13.26
C PRO A 128 -24.34 -7.97 12.17
N VAL A 129 -24.01 -6.68 12.36
CA VAL A 129 -24.31 -5.64 11.37
C VAL A 129 -23.46 -5.82 10.09
N GLN A 130 -22.20 -6.23 10.24
CA GLN A 130 -21.36 -6.56 9.09
C GLN A 130 -21.88 -7.79 8.34
N GLU A 131 -22.33 -8.83 9.03
CA GLU A 131 -22.93 -10.01 8.40
C GLU A 131 -24.17 -9.68 7.58
N GLU A 132 -25.03 -8.81 8.11
CA GLU A 132 -26.19 -8.32 7.37
C GLU A 132 -25.78 -7.52 6.14
N PHE A 133 -24.79 -6.65 6.29
CA PHE A 133 -24.30 -5.83 5.19
C PHE A 133 -23.62 -6.66 4.10
N ILE A 134 -22.91 -7.73 4.45
CA ILE A 134 -22.34 -8.69 3.48
C ILE A 134 -23.43 -9.25 2.56
N LYS A 135 -24.60 -9.61 3.11
CA LYS A 135 -25.72 -10.11 2.30
C LYS A 135 -26.22 -9.07 1.31
N LYS A 136 -26.38 -7.82 1.76
CA LYS A 136 -26.73 -6.71 0.88
C LYS A 136 -25.69 -6.44 -0.20
N LEU A 137 -24.41 -6.56 0.14
CA LEU A 137 -23.33 -6.38 -0.80
C LEU A 137 -23.27 -7.50 -1.86
N MET A 138 -23.56 -8.73 -1.47
CA MET A 138 -23.68 -9.86 -2.40
C MET A 138 -24.88 -9.66 -3.35
N GLU A 139 -26.03 -9.20 -2.85
CA GLU A 139 -27.19 -8.86 -3.66
C GLU A 139 -26.86 -7.75 -4.67
N PHE A 140 -26.24 -6.67 -4.20
CA PHE A 140 -25.75 -5.60 -5.09
C PHE A 140 -24.81 -6.13 -6.17
N ALA A 141 -23.83 -6.96 -5.82
CA ALA A 141 -22.88 -7.53 -6.77
C ALA A 141 -23.57 -8.38 -7.84
N GLN A 142 -24.65 -9.08 -7.49
CA GLN A 142 -25.43 -9.92 -8.40
C GLN A 142 -26.39 -9.10 -9.28
N THR A 143 -27.16 -8.23 -8.67
CA THR A 143 -28.26 -7.51 -9.36
C THR A 143 -27.84 -6.19 -9.97
N GLY A 144 -26.84 -5.51 -9.40
CA GLY A 144 -26.49 -4.13 -9.71
C GLY A 144 -27.40 -3.08 -9.03
N ASP A 145 -28.36 -3.52 -8.21
CA ASP A 145 -29.25 -2.60 -7.49
C ASP A 145 -28.50 -1.95 -6.31
N ALA A 146 -28.07 -0.72 -6.49
CA ALA A 146 -27.35 0.04 -5.49
C ALA A 146 -28.24 0.52 -4.33
N THR A 147 -29.57 0.47 -4.49
CA THR A 147 -30.51 0.89 -3.44
C THR A 147 -30.45 -0.02 -2.22
N VAL A 148 -30.09 -1.28 -2.39
CA VAL A 148 -29.89 -2.24 -1.28
C VAL A 148 -28.75 -1.81 -0.33
N LEU A 149 -27.79 -1.03 -0.83
CA LEU A 149 -26.71 -0.44 -0.04
C LEU A 149 -27.09 0.91 0.58
N GLY A 150 -28.32 1.40 0.36
CA GLY A 150 -28.80 2.69 0.85
C GLY A 150 -28.31 3.89 0.04
N ARG A 151 -27.90 3.70 -1.20
CA ARG A 151 -27.48 4.77 -2.11
C ARG A 151 -28.41 4.90 -3.34
N LEU A 152 -28.24 5.98 -4.09
CA LEU A 152 -28.94 6.16 -5.36
C LEU A 152 -28.55 5.07 -6.38
N PRO A 153 -29.44 4.75 -7.34
CA PRO A 153 -29.10 3.87 -8.45
C PRO A 153 -27.82 4.26 -9.15
N LEU A 154 -27.12 3.28 -9.71
CA LEU A 154 -25.87 3.51 -10.43
C LEU A 154 -26.12 4.34 -11.69
N SER A 155 -25.24 5.27 -11.99
CA SER A 155 -25.13 5.91 -13.30
C SER A 155 -24.54 4.93 -14.32
N GLU A 156 -24.68 5.20 -15.62
CA GLU A 156 -24.09 4.36 -16.68
C GLU A 156 -22.58 4.15 -16.53
N THR A 157 -21.87 5.15 -16.02
CA THR A 157 -20.43 5.05 -15.77
C THR A 157 -20.14 4.17 -14.57
N GLU A 158 -20.93 4.28 -13.52
CA GLU A 158 -20.82 3.47 -12.31
C GLU A 158 -21.19 2.01 -12.54
N GLU A 159 -22.13 1.71 -13.43
CA GLU A 159 -22.45 0.32 -13.80
C GLU A 159 -21.24 -0.43 -14.32
N LYS A 160 -20.41 0.24 -15.14
CA LYS A 160 -19.14 -0.33 -15.63
C LYS A 160 -18.12 -0.57 -14.51
N ALA A 161 -18.24 0.14 -13.40
CA ALA A 161 -17.39 0.05 -12.24
C ALA A 161 -18.03 -0.71 -11.06
N LYS A 162 -19.15 -1.40 -11.29
CA LYS A 162 -19.94 -2.06 -10.22
C LYS A 162 -19.09 -2.89 -9.25
N MET A 163 -18.22 -3.75 -9.77
CA MET A 163 -17.38 -4.61 -8.91
C MET A 163 -16.33 -3.81 -8.15
N LEU A 164 -15.86 -2.70 -8.69
CA LEU A 164 -14.94 -1.80 -7.98
C LEU A 164 -15.67 -1.12 -6.81
N ILE A 165 -16.91 -0.69 -7.04
CA ILE A 165 -17.78 -0.12 -6.00
C ILE A 165 -18.03 -1.15 -4.91
N ALA A 166 -18.41 -2.39 -5.28
CA ALA A 166 -18.62 -3.48 -4.33
C ALA A 166 -17.36 -3.74 -3.48
N THR A 167 -16.20 -3.76 -4.10
CA THR A 167 -14.91 -3.95 -3.42
C THR A 167 -14.60 -2.80 -2.45
N ASP A 168 -14.88 -1.56 -2.83
CA ASP A 168 -14.68 -0.40 -1.96
C ASP A 168 -15.56 -0.49 -0.71
N TYR A 169 -16.85 -0.81 -0.88
CA TYR A 169 -17.78 -1.03 0.24
C TYR A 169 -17.33 -2.21 1.13
N ALA A 170 -16.89 -3.32 0.53
CA ALA A 170 -16.39 -4.48 1.26
C ALA A 170 -15.18 -4.12 2.13
N ARG A 171 -14.23 -3.36 1.59
CA ARG A 171 -13.05 -2.92 2.33
C ARG A 171 -13.40 -1.94 3.45
N LYS A 172 -14.30 -1.01 3.21
CA LYS A 172 -14.78 -0.05 4.21
C LYS A 172 -15.50 -0.75 5.35
N MET A 173 -16.48 -1.60 5.04
CA MET A 173 -17.23 -2.31 6.08
C MET A 173 -16.35 -3.26 6.90
N ALA A 174 -15.33 -3.85 6.27
CA ALA A 174 -14.39 -4.75 6.95
C ALA A 174 -13.52 -4.02 7.98
N LEU A 175 -13.27 -2.72 7.80
CA LEU A 175 -12.61 -1.89 8.81
C LEU A 175 -13.57 -1.45 9.89
N ASP A 176 -14.62 -0.74 9.51
CA ASP A 176 -15.64 -0.21 10.41
C ASP A 176 -16.88 0.21 9.59
N MET A 177 -18.08 -0.18 10.05
CA MET A 177 -19.32 0.17 9.38
C MET A 177 -19.55 1.68 9.26
N ARG A 178 -19.03 2.47 10.21
CA ARG A 178 -19.09 3.94 10.20
C ARG A 178 -18.30 4.57 9.06
N MET A 179 -17.43 3.82 8.37
CA MET A 179 -16.82 4.30 7.12
C MET A 179 -17.79 4.38 5.96
N ILE A 180 -18.90 3.64 6.03
CA ILE A 180 -19.98 3.70 5.04
C ILE A 180 -20.89 4.88 5.37
N ASP A 181 -21.34 4.95 6.61
CA ASP A 181 -22.21 6.02 7.09
C ASP A 181 -22.03 6.17 8.61
N PRO A 182 -21.30 7.20 9.08
CA PRO A 182 -21.04 7.40 10.51
C PRO A 182 -22.28 7.81 11.30
N ASP A 183 -23.31 8.32 10.64
CA ASP A 183 -24.57 8.75 11.31
C ASP A 183 -25.57 7.58 11.43
N LYS A 184 -25.40 6.53 10.63
CA LYS A 184 -26.27 5.37 10.59
C LYS A 184 -25.80 4.20 11.44
N TYR A 185 -24.49 4.01 11.54
CA TYR A 185 -23.91 2.86 12.21
C TYR A 185 -23.21 3.24 13.50
N ASP A 186 -23.46 2.44 14.52
CA ASP A 186 -22.85 2.60 15.85
C ASP A 186 -21.51 1.90 15.97
N ASP A 187 -20.80 2.22 17.04
CA ASP A 187 -19.59 1.50 17.46
C ASP A 187 -19.92 0.07 17.92
N HIS A 188 -18.94 -0.80 17.85
CA HIS A 188 -19.04 -2.17 18.34
C HIS A 188 -17.75 -2.59 19.05
N PRO A 189 -17.85 -3.25 20.24
CA PRO A 189 -16.67 -3.65 21.01
C PRO A 189 -15.76 -4.67 20.29
N ASP A 190 -16.32 -5.42 19.34
CA ASP A 190 -15.60 -6.46 18.59
C ASP A 190 -15.27 -6.06 17.14
N ASN A 191 -15.33 -4.77 16.78
CA ASN A 191 -14.86 -4.33 15.49
C ASN A 191 -13.33 -4.17 15.45
N LYS A 192 -12.76 -4.01 14.27
CA LYS A 192 -11.30 -3.86 14.11
C LYS A 192 -10.72 -2.66 14.85
N ALA A 193 -11.43 -1.55 14.89
CA ALA A 193 -10.98 -0.36 15.61
C ALA A 193 -10.84 -0.62 17.11
N SER A 194 -11.82 -1.31 17.71
CA SER A 194 -11.81 -1.68 19.13
C SER A 194 -10.70 -2.67 19.46
N HIS A 195 -10.53 -3.71 18.64
CA HIS A 195 -9.45 -4.69 18.82
C HIS A 195 -8.07 -4.05 18.65
N CYS A 196 -7.91 -3.16 17.67
CA CYS A 196 -6.65 -2.45 17.48
C CYS A 196 -6.32 -1.55 18.66
N ALA A 197 -7.28 -0.78 19.17
CA ALA A 197 -7.10 0.06 20.36
C ALA A 197 -6.69 -0.76 21.58
N ALA A 198 -7.34 -1.91 21.82
CA ALA A 198 -7.00 -2.81 22.90
C ALA A 198 -5.56 -3.34 22.80
N LYS A 199 -5.12 -3.75 21.59
CA LYS A 199 -3.75 -4.23 21.37
C LYS A 199 -2.71 -3.14 21.52
N ILE A 200 -2.96 -1.96 21.01
CA ILE A 200 -2.09 -0.81 21.19
C ILE A 200 -1.93 -0.51 22.70
N ALA A 201 -3.03 -0.49 23.45
CA ALA A 201 -3.01 -0.23 24.88
C ALA A 201 -2.28 -1.33 25.69
N GLU A 202 -2.43 -2.60 25.30
CA GLU A 202 -1.69 -3.73 25.87
C GLU A 202 -0.17 -3.51 25.72
N TYR A 203 0.29 -3.24 24.49
CA TYR A 203 1.71 -3.02 24.23
C TYR A 203 2.24 -1.69 24.80
N TYR A 204 1.39 -0.67 24.84
CA TYR A 204 1.75 0.60 25.48
C TYR A 204 2.14 0.40 26.96
N LYS A 205 1.36 -0.39 27.70
CA LYS A 205 1.64 -0.73 29.10
C LYS A 205 2.85 -1.67 29.23
N LYS A 206 2.86 -2.74 28.42
CA LYS A 206 3.92 -3.76 28.48
C LYS A 206 5.31 -3.20 28.25
N TYR A 207 5.43 -2.21 27.36
CA TYR A 207 6.70 -1.62 26.97
C TYR A 207 6.86 -0.15 27.41
N ASP A 208 6.19 0.23 28.51
CA ASP A 208 6.27 1.61 29.01
C ASP A 208 7.65 1.98 29.56
N ALA A 209 8.32 1.07 30.25
CA ALA A 209 9.64 1.31 30.83
C ALA A 209 10.69 1.75 29.79
N GLN A 210 10.63 1.19 28.58
CA GLN A 210 11.53 1.52 27.47
C GLN A 210 10.96 2.56 26.50
N LYS A 211 9.77 3.08 26.77
CA LYS A 211 9.06 4.02 25.89
C LYS A 211 8.91 3.45 24.48
N GLY A 212 8.54 2.17 24.38
CA GLY A 212 8.34 1.47 23.11
C GLY A 212 7.27 2.14 22.27
N THR A 213 7.52 2.26 20.96
CA THR A 213 6.65 2.94 20.02
C THR A 213 5.95 1.96 19.08
N GLN A 214 4.80 2.37 18.58
CA GLN A 214 3.95 1.53 17.74
C GLN A 214 3.52 2.31 16.50
N PHE A 215 3.45 1.62 15.36
CA PHE A 215 2.93 2.17 14.12
C PHE A 215 1.58 1.53 13.79
N VAL A 216 0.66 2.32 13.26
CA VAL A 216 -0.65 1.86 12.80
C VAL A 216 -0.80 2.21 11.33
N PHE A 217 -0.88 1.21 10.48
CA PHE A 217 -1.00 1.35 9.04
C PHE A 217 -2.42 1.07 8.57
N SER A 218 -2.98 2.02 7.84
CA SER A 218 -4.15 1.82 6.99
C SER A 218 -4.14 2.80 5.83
N ASP A 219 -4.49 2.34 4.63
CA ASP A 219 -4.68 3.20 3.46
C ASP A 219 -6.12 3.71 3.37
N LEU A 220 -7.04 3.11 4.15
CA LEU A 220 -8.42 3.55 4.30
C LEU A 220 -8.66 4.14 5.68
N GLY A 221 -9.69 4.99 5.78
CA GLY A 221 -10.11 5.58 7.06
C GLY A 221 -9.07 6.51 7.68
N THR A 222 -8.21 7.10 6.87
CA THR A 222 -7.17 8.04 7.29
C THR A 222 -7.75 9.33 7.85
N TYR A 223 -6.99 10.00 8.70
CA TYR A 223 -7.41 11.24 9.31
C TYR A 223 -7.76 12.33 8.30
N GLN A 224 -8.93 12.94 8.49
CA GLN A 224 -9.39 14.12 7.77
C GLN A 224 -9.96 15.12 8.80
N PRO A 225 -9.48 16.37 8.79
CA PRO A 225 -9.99 17.39 9.72
C PRO A 225 -11.50 17.57 9.60
N GLY A 226 -12.21 17.57 10.74
CA GLY A 226 -13.65 17.80 10.80
C GLY A 226 -14.53 16.65 10.31
N LYS A 227 -13.95 15.49 9.97
CA LYS A 227 -14.70 14.30 9.58
C LYS A 227 -14.37 13.12 10.49
N TRP A 228 -15.34 12.23 10.65
CA TRP A 228 -15.12 10.95 11.29
C TRP A 228 -14.11 10.12 10.47
N SER A 229 -13.20 9.46 11.15
CA SER A 229 -12.23 8.53 10.53
C SER A 229 -11.88 7.40 11.49
N VAL A 230 -11.45 6.27 10.96
CA VAL A 230 -10.99 5.14 11.78
C VAL A 230 -9.80 5.55 12.65
N TYR A 231 -8.89 6.38 12.13
CA TYR A 231 -7.78 6.91 12.91
C TYR A 231 -8.23 7.72 14.12
N SER A 232 -9.17 8.66 13.90
CA SER A 232 -9.73 9.49 14.98
C SER A 232 -10.45 8.65 16.02
N GLU A 233 -11.16 7.61 15.59
CA GLU A 233 -11.89 6.73 16.48
C GLU A 233 -10.96 5.88 17.33
N ILE A 234 -9.92 5.29 16.76
CA ILE A 234 -8.92 4.54 17.54
C ILE A 234 -8.21 5.47 18.51
N LYS A 235 -7.85 6.69 18.09
CA LYS A 235 -7.24 7.69 18.98
C LYS A 235 -8.17 8.03 20.15
N ARG A 236 -9.48 8.28 19.88
CA ARG A 236 -10.48 8.53 20.92
C ARG A 236 -10.53 7.38 21.94
N LYS A 237 -10.63 6.13 21.47
CA LYS A 237 -10.62 4.95 22.34
C LYS A 237 -9.35 4.86 23.17
N LEU A 238 -8.16 5.11 22.60
CA LEU A 238 -6.90 5.08 23.33
C LEU A 238 -6.87 6.13 24.46
N ILE A 239 -7.45 7.30 24.24
CA ILE A 239 -7.50 8.38 25.23
C ILE A 239 -8.57 8.09 26.28
N GLU A 240 -9.82 7.84 25.84
CA GLU A 240 -10.99 7.77 26.74
C GLU A 240 -11.07 6.44 27.47
N ASP A 241 -10.82 5.31 26.78
CA ASP A 241 -11.01 3.98 27.36
C ASP A 241 -9.72 3.48 28.04
N TYR A 242 -8.55 3.91 27.57
CA TYR A 242 -7.26 3.40 28.04
C TYR A 242 -6.36 4.45 28.71
N GLY A 243 -6.74 5.72 28.70
CA GLY A 243 -6.02 6.79 29.40
C GLY A 243 -4.65 7.16 28.81
N ILE A 244 -4.41 6.85 27.52
CA ILE A 244 -3.16 7.22 26.86
C ILE A 244 -3.18 8.72 26.55
N PRO A 245 -2.13 9.49 26.89
CA PRO A 245 -2.08 10.92 26.64
C PRO A 245 -2.22 11.27 25.17
N ALA A 246 -3.08 12.23 24.84
CA ALA A 246 -3.38 12.63 23.47
C ALA A 246 -2.15 13.12 22.69
N ASN A 247 -1.17 13.73 23.36
CA ASN A 247 0.06 14.22 22.78
C ASN A 247 1.05 13.11 22.41
N GLU A 248 0.87 11.89 22.94
CA GLU A 248 1.66 10.72 22.58
C GLU A 248 1.12 9.96 21.37
N ILE A 249 -0.02 10.39 20.82
CA ILE A 249 -0.69 9.78 19.65
C ILE A 249 -0.75 10.80 18.52
N ARG A 250 -0.14 10.49 17.38
CA ARG A 250 -0.07 11.41 16.24
C ARG A 250 -0.50 10.73 14.94
N PHE A 251 -0.98 11.56 14.02
CA PHE A 251 -1.26 11.18 12.64
C PHE A 251 -0.25 11.85 11.71
N ILE A 252 0.39 11.10 10.83
CA ILE A 252 1.34 11.67 9.87
C ILE A 252 0.66 12.69 8.94
N GLN A 253 -0.65 12.56 8.69
CA GLN A 253 -1.46 13.48 7.91
C GLN A 253 -1.58 14.89 8.53
N GLU A 254 -1.30 15.04 9.82
CA GLU A 254 -1.25 16.34 10.48
C GLU A 254 -0.01 17.15 10.09
N CYS A 255 1.00 16.50 9.51
CA CYS A 255 2.25 17.13 9.12
C CYS A 255 2.08 17.87 7.78
N LYS A 256 2.14 19.19 7.81
CA LYS A 256 1.96 20.06 6.62
C LYS A 256 3.21 20.20 5.76
N ASN A 257 4.39 19.90 6.31
CA ASN A 257 5.67 20.07 5.64
C ASN A 257 6.73 19.11 6.22
N GLU A 258 7.88 19.03 5.57
CA GLU A 258 8.99 18.16 5.97
C GLU A 258 9.51 18.47 7.38
N LYS A 259 9.50 19.73 7.81
CA LYS A 259 9.94 20.12 9.16
C LYS A 259 9.04 19.52 10.23
N SER A 260 7.71 19.62 10.05
CA SER A 260 6.75 19.02 11.00
C SER A 260 6.79 17.50 10.99
N ARG A 261 7.01 16.90 9.80
CA ARG A 261 7.20 15.46 9.65
C ARG A 261 8.44 14.98 10.39
N LYS A 262 9.57 15.66 10.20
CA LYS A 262 10.81 15.37 10.92
C LYS A 262 10.63 15.47 12.42
N ALA A 263 9.94 16.49 12.92
CA ALA A 263 9.68 16.66 14.35
C ALA A 263 8.89 15.48 14.96
N VAL A 264 7.92 14.94 14.24
CA VAL A 264 7.16 13.74 14.68
C VAL A 264 8.06 12.50 14.69
N ILE A 265 8.89 12.32 13.66
CA ILE A 265 9.85 11.21 13.57
C ILE A 265 10.86 11.28 14.74
N ASP A 266 11.41 12.46 14.99
CA ASP A 266 12.34 12.66 16.11
C ASP A 266 11.65 12.37 17.46
N ALA A 267 10.40 12.82 17.66
CA ALA A 267 9.61 12.55 18.84
C ALA A 267 9.30 11.05 19.05
N MET A 268 9.10 10.29 17.96
CA MET A 268 8.99 8.82 18.01
C MET A 268 10.31 8.19 18.48
N ASN A 269 11.43 8.59 17.90
CA ASN A 269 12.74 8.07 18.25
C ASN A 269 13.16 8.43 19.69
N GLU A 270 12.64 9.53 20.24
CA GLU A 270 12.82 9.94 21.64
C GLU A 270 11.82 9.28 22.61
N GLY A 271 10.77 8.63 22.10
CA GLY A 271 9.70 8.03 22.90
C GLY A 271 8.71 9.03 23.50
N LYS A 272 8.67 10.27 22.98
CA LYS A 272 7.68 11.29 23.33
C LYS A 272 6.35 11.09 22.62
N VAL A 273 6.39 10.58 21.40
CA VAL A 273 5.22 10.06 20.69
C VAL A 273 5.34 8.55 20.69
N ARG A 274 4.29 7.87 21.14
CA ARG A 274 4.29 6.42 21.35
C ARG A 274 3.48 5.67 20.26
N VAL A 275 2.54 6.33 19.62
CA VAL A 275 1.67 5.76 18.58
C VAL A 275 1.61 6.71 17.40
N LEU A 276 2.01 6.22 16.23
CA LEU A 276 1.98 6.97 14.98
C LEU A 276 1.14 6.25 13.94
N PHE A 277 0.13 6.93 13.42
CA PHE A 277 -0.75 6.44 12.37
C PHE A 277 -0.31 6.99 11.01
N GLY A 278 -0.39 6.16 9.98
CA GLY A 278 -0.16 6.62 8.61
C GLY A 278 -0.51 5.60 7.54
N SER A 279 -0.61 6.10 6.31
CA SER A 279 -0.79 5.26 5.12
C SER A 279 0.54 4.73 4.60
N THR A 280 0.50 3.72 3.73
CA THR A 280 1.69 3.19 3.05
C THR A 280 2.48 4.29 2.35
N SER A 281 1.79 5.20 1.64
CA SER A 281 2.44 6.29 0.90
C SER A 281 3.14 7.32 1.79
N MET A 282 2.72 7.47 3.04
CA MET A 282 3.25 8.49 3.94
C MET A 282 4.25 7.95 4.97
N LEU A 283 4.11 6.70 5.39
CA LEU A 283 4.97 6.07 6.40
C LEU A 283 5.73 4.84 5.86
N GLY A 284 5.32 4.25 4.75
CA GLY A 284 5.92 3.02 4.24
C GLY A 284 7.30 3.19 3.62
N THR A 285 7.73 4.42 3.32
CA THR A 285 9.05 4.67 2.72
C THR A 285 9.74 5.87 3.32
N GLY A 286 11.06 5.74 3.56
CA GLY A 286 11.92 6.85 3.96
C GLY A 286 11.65 7.43 5.34
N VAL A 287 10.98 6.69 6.21
CA VAL A 287 10.70 7.10 7.59
C VAL A 287 11.64 6.36 8.54
N ASN A 288 12.58 7.06 9.12
CA ASN A 288 13.56 6.52 10.04
C ASN A 288 13.12 6.76 11.51
N ALA A 289 12.02 6.13 11.92
CA ALA A 289 11.40 6.30 13.23
C ALA A 289 11.36 4.99 14.06
N GLN A 290 12.20 4.00 13.70
CA GLN A 290 12.13 2.64 14.23
C GLN A 290 12.97 2.42 15.52
N LYS A 291 13.70 3.40 16.03
CA LYS A 291 14.62 3.20 17.16
C LYS A 291 13.98 2.57 18.42
N ARG A 292 12.70 2.82 18.63
CA ARG A 292 11.91 2.30 19.75
C ARG A 292 10.72 1.47 19.32
N ALA A 293 10.63 1.13 18.03
CA ALA A 293 9.51 0.39 17.47
C ALA A 293 9.42 -1.02 18.07
N ILE A 294 8.25 -1.35 18.59
CA ILE A 294 7.98 -2.65 19.21
C ILE A 294 6.81 -3.38 18.53
N ALA A 295 5.97 -2.67 17.80
CA ALA A 295 4.85 -3.25 17.09
C ALA A 295 4.44 -2.42 15.88
N LEU A 296 4.00 -3.13 14.83
CA LEU A 296 3.34 -2.58 13.66
C LEU A 296 1.94 -3.18 13.58
N HIS A 297 0.92 -2.34 13.47
CA HIS A 297 -0.47 -2.78 13.37
C HIS A 297 -0.99 -2.51 11.95
N HIS A 298 -1.33 -3.56 11.22
CA HIS A 298 -1.91 -3.47 9.89
C HIS A 298 -3.43 -3.60 9.98
N LEU A 299 -4.15 -2.50 9.85
CA LEU A 299 -5.63 -2.48 9.85
C LEU A 299 -6.21 -2.98 8.54
N ASP A 300 -5.52 -2.69 7.44
CA ASP A 300 -5.87 -3.16 6.11
C ASP A 300 -4.66 -3.80 5.42
N THR A 301 -4.95 -4.64 4.43
CA THR A 301 -3.93 -5.22 3.57
C THR A 301 -3.79 -4.36 2.31
N PRO A 302 -2.60 -3.87 1.98
CA PRO A 302 -2.38 -3.16 0.73
C PRO A 302 -2.54 -4.08 -0.47
N TRP A 303 -2.78 -3.49 -1.66
CA TRP A 303 -2.98 -4.25 -2.90
C TRP A 303 -1.73 -4.99 -3.39
N ARG A 304 -0.55 -4.51 -3.01
CA ARG A 304 0.74 -5.06 -3.47
C ARG A 304 1.51 -5.66 -2.31
N PRO A 305 2.08 -6.85 -2.48
CA PRO A 305 2.97 -7.43 -1.47
C PRO A 305 4.17 -6.52 -1.13
N SER A 306 4.69 -5.80 -2.14
CA SER A 306 5.78 -4.83 -1.93
C SER A 306 5.41 -3.69 -0.98
N ASP A 307 4.15 -3.25 -0.99
CA ASP A 307 3.67 -2.20 -0.08
C ASP A 307 3.63 -2.71 1.36
N LEU A 308 3.29 -3.98 1.56
CA LEU A 308 3.36 -4.61 2.89
C LEU A 308 4.82 -4.71 3.37
N GLN A 309 5.72 -5.15 2.50
CA GLN A 309 7.16 -5.17 2.81
C GLN A 309 7.70 -3.77 3.16
N GLN A 310 7.24 -2.73 2.47
CA GLN A 310 7.61 -1.35 2.77
C GLN A 310 7.07 -0.85 4.12
N ARG A 311 5.89 -1.33 4.55
CA ARG A 311 5.37 -1.02 5.89
C ARG A 311 6.21 -1.69 6.98
N ASP A 312 6.71 -2.87 6.71
CA ASP A 312 7.49 -3.67 7.66
C ASP A 312 8.96 -3.22 7.80
N GLY A 313 9.46 -2.38 6.87
CA GLY A 313 10.80 -1.77 6.90
C GLY A 313 11.76 -2.39 5.91
#